data_f692917ef9e1108417116196b56f0f3e
#
_entry.id   f692917ef9e1108417116196b56f0f3e
#
_cell.length_a   1.000
_cell.length_b   1.000
_cell.length_c   1.000
_cell.angle_alpha   90.00
_cell.angle_beta   90.00
_cell.angle_gamma   90.00
#
_symmetry.space_group_name_H-M   'P 1'
#
loop_
_entity.id
_entity.type
_entity.pdbx_description
1 polymer ?
#
loop_
_entity_poly.entity_id
_entity_poly.type
_entity_poly.pdbx_seq_one_letter_code
_entity_poly.pdbx_strand_id
1 'polypeptide(L)'
;KAGIRYECYRVEYERANNYRQTFFARTQAPYRCRYCNKKLQKNKVVVDHIVPVAKAQKKTSARMMLAVKRCGSVNDIRNLAPACRDCNSKKSDKMGLWVVRGWLGKYKLYWIILRIIQIVCILLMICGGFYLAKKIMLFV
;
A
#
# COMPACT_ATOMS: atom_id res chain seq x y z
N LYS A 1 -43.95 -14.04 11.48
CA LYS A 1 -43.16 -12.89 10.97
C LYS A 1 -41.71 -13.12 11.38
N ALA A 2 -40.89 -13.63 10.48
CA ALA A 2 -39.45 -13.77 10.69
C ALA A 2 -38.81 -12.38 10.63
N GLY A 3 -38.43 -11.85 11.79
CA GLY A 3 -37.67 -10.61 11.86
C GLY A 3 -36.27 -10.85 11.33
N ILE A 4 -35.90 -10.22 10.22
CA ILE A 4 -34.52 -10.20 9.70
C ILE A 4 -33.71 -9.38 10.70
N ARG A 5 -32.89 -10.06 11.49
CA ARG A 5 -31.98 -9.43 12.45
C ARG A 5 -30.78 -8.94 11.67
N TYR A 6 -30.71 -7.63 11.35
CA TYR A 6 -29.50 -7.00 10.82
C TYR A 6 -28.49 -6.89 11.97
N GLU A 7 -27.56 -7.81 12.04
CA GLU A 7 -26.36 -7.62 12.84
C GLU A 7 -25.47 -6.59 12.11
N CYS A 8 -25.61 -5.31 12.46
CA CYS A 8 -24.65 -4.30 12.09
C CYS A 8 -23.32 -4.62 12.77
N TYR A 9 -22.43 -5.33 12.08
CA TYR A 9 -21.05 -5.46 12.52
C TYR A 9 -20.45 -4.07 12.55
N ARG A 10 -20.34 -3.47 13.74
CA ARG A 10 -19.65 -2.20 13.94
C ARG A 10 -18.17 -2.47 13.67
N VAL A 11 -17.68 -2.06 12.51
CA VAL A 11 -16.26 -2.16 12.17
C VAL A 11 -15.47 -1.28 13.14
N GLU A 12 -14.54 -1.88 13.87
CA GLU A 12 -13.71 -1.18 14.83
C GLU A 12 -12.65 -0.35 14.06
N TYR A 13 -12.72 0.98 14.20
CA TYR A 13 -11.78 1.90 13.57
C TYR A 13 -10.74 2.46 14.53
N GLU A 14 -10.56 1.82 15.69
CA GLU A 14 -9.54 2.21 16.65
C GLU A 14 -8.29 1.35 16.49
N ARG A 15 -7.13 1.96 16.74
CA ARG A 15 -5.88 1.24 16.72
C ARG A 15 -5.79 0.34 17.96
N ALA A 16 -5.70 -0.95 17.78
CA ALA A 16 -5.46 -1.88 18.88
C ALA A 16 -4.02 -1.78 19.38
N ASN A 17 -3.80 -1.83 20.69
CA ASN A 17 -2.46 -1.76 21.27
C ASN A 17 -1.56 -2.94 20.87
N ASN A 18 -2.14 -4.10 20.58
CA ASN A 18 -1.45 -5.35 20.25
C ASN A 18 -1.34 -5.62 18.73
N TYR A 19 -1.71 -4.68 17.84
CA TYR A 19 -1.71 -4.92 16.38
C TYR A 19 -0.36 -5.40 15.83
N ARG A 20 0.76 -4.92 16.41
CA ARG A 20 2.12 -5.38 16.03
C ARG A 20 2.36 -6.82 16.42
N GLN A 21 1.99 -7.22 17.62
CA GLN A 21 2.12 -8.60 18.11
C GLN A 21 1.28 -9.53 17.25
N THR A 22 0.03 -9.16 16.96
CA THR A 22 -0.88 -9.89 16.07
C THR A 22 -0.29 -10.04 14.67
N PHE A 23 0.35 -8.99 14.13
CA PHE A 23 1.02 -9.05 12.83
C PHE A 23 2.15 -10.09 12.84
N PHE A 24 3.09 -10.00 13.80
CA PHE A 24 4.23 -10.91 13.86
C PHE A 24 3.87 -12.35 14.23
N ALA A 25 2.76 -12.57 14.95
CA ALA A 25 2.24 -13.91 15.22
C ALA A 25 1.66 -14.60 13.95
N ARG A 26 1.17 -13.80 12.99
CA ARG A 26 0.53 -14.31 11.76
C ARG A 26 1.39 -14.19 10.50
N THR A 27 2.61 -13.67 10.62
CA THR A 27 3.52 -13.47 9.48
C THR A 27 4.93 -13.97 9.79
N GLN A 28 5.61 -14.48 8.78
CA GLN A 28 6.96 -15.01 8.89
C GLN A 28 7.94 -14.26 7.98
N ALA A 29 9.24 -14.31 8.33
CA ALA A 29 10.31 -13.83 7.46
C ALA A 29 10.38 -14.68 6.16
N PRO A 30 10.92 -14.14 5.08
CA PRO A 30 11.58 -12.84 4.97
C PRO A 30 10.61 -11.66 4.79
N TYR A 31 10.82 -10.59 5.55
CA TYR A 31 10.02 -9.38 5.41
C TYR A 31 10.52 -8.48 4.28
N ARG A 32 9.60 -7.88 3.54
CA ARG A 32 9.86 -6.85 2.53
C ARG A 32 8.91 -5.69 2.71
N CYS A 33 9.44 -4.47 2.57
CA CYS A 33 8.60 -3.27 2.60
C CYS A 33 7.56 -3.32 1.47
N ARG A 34 6.28 -3.18 1.81
CA ARG A 34 5.17 -3.17 0.83
C ARG A 34 5.21 -2.00 -0.13
N TYR A 35 5.98 -0.96 0.20
CA TYR A 35 5.98 0.30 -0.53
C TYR A 35 7.22 0.51 -1.43
N CYS A 36 8.37 -0.12 -1.12
CA CYS A 36 9.60 -0.01 -1.90
C CYS A 36 10.30 -1.34 -2.17
N ASN A 37 9.75 -2.46 -1.70
CA ASN A 37 10.27 -3.82 -1.88
C ASN A 37 11.63 -4.10 -1.20
N LYS A 38 12.18 -3.19 -0.42
CA LYS A 38 13.44 -3.39 0.32
C LYS A 38 13.29 -4.55 1.31
N LYS A 39 14.29 -5.44 1.38
CA LYS A 39 14.36 -6.48 2.42
C LYS A 39 14.52 -5.84 3.78
N LEU A 40 13.84 -6.36 4.79
CA LEU A 40 13.83 -5.84 6.15
C LEU A 40 14.17 -6.94 7.15
N GLN A 41 15.03 -6.61 8.10
CA GLN A 41 15.22 -7.41 9.31
C GLN A 41 14.00 -7.22 10.21
N LYS A 42 13.61 -8.24 10.98
CA LYS A 42 12.40 -8.23 11.84
C LYS A 42 12.36 -7.01 12.78
N ASN A 43 13.48 -6.65 13.37
CA ASN A 43 13.62 -5.49 14.27
C ASN A 43 13.47 -4.13 13.57
N LYS A 44 13.69 -4.06 12.24
CA LYS A 44 13.54 -2.86 11.42
C LYS A 44 12.18 -2.75 10.73
N VAL A 45 11.29 -3.72 10.97
CA VAL A 45 9.93 -3.70 10.41
C VAL A 45 9.06 -2.74 11.22
N VAL A 46 8.48 -1.75 10.53
CA VAL A 46 7.35 -0.97 11.02
C VAL A 46 6.08 -1.63 10.48
N VAL A 47 5.14 -1.95 11.36
CA VAL A 47 3.83 -2.46 10.95
C VAL A 47 2.93 -1.27 10.68
N ASP A 48 2.55 -1.11 9.42
CA ASP A 48 1.71 0.00 8.95
C ASP A 48 0.28 -0.47 8.64
N HIS A 49 -0.68 0.40 8.87
CA HIS A 49 -2.06 0.23 8.43
C HIS A 49 -2.19 0.73 6.99
N ILE A 50 -2.45 -0.17 6.03
CA ILE A 50 -2.55 0.17 4.60
C ILE A 50 -3.60 1.25 4.39
N VAL A 51 -4.81 1.05 4.92
CA VAL A 51 -5.82 2.09 5.10
C VAL A 51 -5.56 2.74 6.46
N PRO A 52 -5.19 4.02 6.52
CA PRO A 52 -4.83 4.66 7.77
C PRO A 52 -6.00 4.75 8.75
N VAL A 53 -5.73 4.50 10.03
CA VAL A 53 -6.72 4.55 11.12
C VAL A 53 -7.46 5.89 11.14
N ALA A 54 -6.72 7.00 11.11
CA ALA A 54 -7.31 8.34 11.13
C ALA A 54 -8.25 8.61 9.92
N LYS A 55 -7.99 7.99 8.76
CA LYS A 55 -8.88 8.11 7.59
C LYS A 55 -10.11 7.21 7.74
N ALA A 56 -9.96 6.00 8.27
CA ALA A 56 -11.08 5.10 8.53
C ALA A 56 -12.08 5.71 9.55
N GLN A 57 -11.57 6.42 10.56
CA GLN A 57 -12.41 7.13 11.51
C GLN A 57 -13.24 8.26 10.88
N LYS A 58 -12.65 8.98 9.90
CA LYS A 58 -13.22 10.23 9.38
C LYS A 58 -13.89 10.10 8.00
N LYS A 59 -13.47 9.12 7.16
CA LYS A 59 -13.87 9.06 5.75
C LYS A 59 -14.58 7.76 5.39
N THR A 60 -15.77 7.86 4.83
CA THR A 60 -16.54 6.73 4.30
C THR A 60 -15.78 5.96 3.21
N SER A 61 -15.05 6.66 2.33
CA SER A 61 -14.24 6.02 1.29
C SER A 61 -13.16 5.09 1.86
N ALA A 62 -12.53 5.46 2.98
CA ALA A 62 -11.57 4.59 3.66
C ALA A 62 -12.25 3.33 4.26
N ARG A 63 -13.45 3.49 4.83
CA ARG A 63 -14.27 2.38 5.32
C ARG A 63 -14.70 1.43 4.20
N MET A 64 -15.11 1.98 3.06
CA MET A 64 -15.43 1.18 1.87
C MET A 64 -14.22 0.37 1.39
N MET A 65 -13.02 0.93 1.40
CA MET A 65 -11.80 0.18 1.04
C MET A 65 -11.53 -0.99 1.99
N LEU A 66 -11.76 -0.82 3.30
CA LEU A 66 -11.67 -1.92 4.26
C LEU A 66 -12.72 -3.00 3.97
N ALA A 67 -13.97 -2.61 3.67
CA ALA A 67 -15.06 -3.52 3.33
C ALA A 67 -14.75 -4.32 2.05
N VAL A 68 -14.25 -3.68 0.98
CA VAL A 68 -13.83 -4.36 -0.26
C VAL A 68 -12.75 -5.43 0.02
N LYS A 69 -11.87 -5.19 0.98
CA LYS A 69 -10.86 -6.17 1.43
C LYS A 69 -11.41 -7.13 2.49
N ARG A 70 -12.71 -7.06 2.81
CA ARG A 70 -13.38 -7.88 3.84
C ARG A 70 -12.66 -7.80 5.19
N CYS A 71 -12.09 -6.63 5.52
CA CYS A 71 -11.44 -6.41 6.81
C CYS A 71 -12.52 -6.22 7.88
N GLY A 72 -12.52 -7.07 8.92
CA GLY A 72 -13.46 -6.98 10.04
C GLY A 72 -13.18 -5.78 10.96
N SER A 73 -11.93 -5.28 10.96
CA SER A 73 -11.52 -4.08 11.69
C SER A 73 -10.36 -3.38 10.96
N VAL A 74 -10.00 -2.19 11.38
CA VAL A 74 -8.81 -1.50 10.87
C VAL A 74 -7.51 -2.26 11.20
N ASN A 75 -7.53 -3.08 12.26
CA ASN A 75 -6.41 -3.89 12.72
C ASN A 75 -6.36 -5.30 12.08
N ASP A 76 -7.26 -5.57 11.13
CA ASP A 76 -7.25 -6.85 10.41
C ASP A 76 -5.90 -7.05 9.69
N ILE A 77 -5.39 -8.31 9.72
CA ILE A 77 -4.11 -8.66 9.09
C ILE A 77 -4.04 -8.28 7.60
N ARG A 78 -5.18 -8.26 6.91
CA ARG A 78 -5.31 -7.84 5.51
C ARG A 78 -5.08 -6.35 5.31
N ASN A 79 -5.24 -5.55 6.39
CA ASN A 79 -4.95 -4.12 6.41
C ASN A 79 -3.57 -3.80 6.99
N LEU A 80 -2.83 -4.78 7.49
CA LEU A 80 -1.50 -4.60 8.05
C LEU A 80 -0.41 -4.95 7.03
N ALA A 81 0.66 -4.17 7.00
CA ALA A 81 1.76 -4.35 6.06
C ALA A 81 3.12 -4.07 6.71
N PRO A 82 4.16 -4.85 6.37
CA PRO A 82 5.52 -4.52 6.74
C PRO A 82 6.01 -3.32 5.92
N ALA A 83 6.52 -2.30 6.57
CA ALA A 83 7.08 -1.10 5.97
C ALA A 83 8.46 -0.77 6.53
N CYS A 84 9.32 -0.15 5.74
CA CYS A 84 10.50 0.51 6.29
C CYS A 84 10.10 1.86 6.89
N ARG A 85 10.93 2.38 7.80
CA ARG A 85 10.67 3.65 8.49
C ARG A 85 10.41 4.80 7.51
N ASP A 86 11.25 4.92 6.46
CA ASP A 86 11.15 5.99 5.46
C ASP A 86 9.83 5.97 4.70
N CYS A 87 9.41 4.78 4.22
CA CYS A 87 8.14 4.64 3.51
C CYS A 87 6.95 4.88 4.43
N ASN A 88 7.01 4.40 5.68
CA ASN A 88 5.96 4.64 6.65
C ASN A 88 5.80 6.13 6.96
N SER A 89 6.91 6.85 7.17
CA SER A 89 6.89 8.30 7.42
C SER A 89 6.39 9.07 6.19
N LYS A 90 6.84 8.74 4.96
CA LYS A 90 6.38 9.37 3.73
C LYS A 90 4.90 9.12 3.45
N LYS A 91 4.41 7.93 3.75
CA LYS A 91 3.00 7.56 3.63
C LYS A 91 2.15 8.29 4.65
N SER A 92 2.55 8.27 5.93
CA SER A 92 1.77 8.86 7.02
C SER A 92 0.28 8.43 6.95
N ASP A 93 -0.66 9.37 6.84
CA ASP A 93 -2.09 9.11 6.68
C ASP A 93 -2.58 9.20 5.21
N LYS A 94 -1.66 9.23 4.24
CA LYS A 94 -2.00 9.35 2.81
C LYS A 94 -2.71 8.09 2.31
N MET A 95 -3.68 8.31 1.44
CA MET A 95 -4.47 7.31 0.73
C MET A 95 -3.97 7.14 -0.73
N GLY A 96 -4.87 6.76 -1.64
CA GLY A 96 -4.59 6.68 -3.08
C GLY A 96 -3.55 5.61 -3.42
N LEU A 97 -2.51 5.98 -4.16
CA LEU A 97 -1.46 5.06 -4.61
C LEU A 97 -0.74 4.34 -3.45
N TRP A 98 -0.69 4.91 -2.27
CA TRP A 98 -0.11 4.24 -1.10
C TRP A 98 -0.93 3.02 -0.69
N VAL A 99 -2.25 3.10 -0.73
CA VAL A 99 -3.14 1.97 -0.43
C VAL A 99 -2.99 0.88 -1.50
N VAL A 100 -2.95 1.26 -2.78
CA VAL A 100 -2.71 0.34 -3.90
C VAL A 100 -1.38 -0.39 -3.72
N ARG A 101 -0.29 0.34 -3.47
CA ARG A 101 1.03 -0.26 -3.18
C ARG A 101 1.01 -1.17 -1.96
N GLY A 102 0.34 -0.77 -0.88
CA GLY A 102 0.21 -1.58 0.33
C GLY A 102 -0.43 -2.94 0.06
N TRP A 103 -1.44 -2.99 -0.81
CA TRP A 103 -2.11 -4.25 -1.16
C TRP A 103 -1.40 -5.05 -2.25
N LEU A 104 -0.92 -4.39 -3.31
CA LEU A 104 -0.26 -5.06 -4.44
C LEU A 104 1.20 -5.39 -4.17
N GLY A 105 1.87 -4.62 -3.32
CA GLY A 105 3.30 -4.78 -3.03
C GLY A 105 3.69 -6.11 -2.36
N LYS A 106 2.73 -6.97 -2.00
CA LYS A 106 2.99 -8.36 -1.59
C LYS A 106 3.29 -9.28 -2.77
N TYR A 107 2.88 -8.93 -3.98
CA TYR A 107 3.03 -9.77 -5.16
C TYR A 107 4.32 -9.42 -5.90
N LYS A 108 5.11 -10.42 -6.21
CA LYS A 108 6.36 -10.27 -6.99
C LYS A 108 6.09 -9.68 -8.38
N LEU A 109 5.01 -10.13 -9.01
CA LEU A 109 4.58 -9.66 -10.34
C LEU A 109 4.35 -8.14 -10.39
N TYR A 110 3.76 -7.55 -9.34
CA TYR A 110 3.57 -6.10 -9.25
C TYR A 110 4.88 -5.34 -9.41
N TRP A 111 5.95 -5.79 -8.76
CA TRP A 111 7.26 -5.15 -8.83
C TRP A 111 7.94 -5.34 -10.19
N ILE A 112 7.72 -6.50 -10.83
CA ILE A 112 8.21 -6.76 -12.19
C ILE A 112 7.54 -5.80 -13.18
N ILE A 113 6.21 -5.69 -13.14
CA ILE A 113 5.44 -4.78 -14.00
C ILE A 113 5.90 -3.33 -13.80
N LEU A 114 6.05 -2.87 -12.57
CA LEU A 114 6.54 -1.52 -12.30
C LEU A 114 7.93 -1.26 -12.88
N ARG A 115 8.82 -2.25 -12.82
CA ARG A 115 10.17 -2.15 -13.43
C ARG A 115 10.09 -2.06 -14.94
N ILE A 116 9.26 -2.88 -15.58
CA ILE A 116 9.07 -2.83 -17.04
C ILE A 116 8.53 -1.45 -17.46
N ILE A 117 7.48 -0.96 -16.79
CA ILE A 117 6.93 0.38 -17.05
C ILE A 117 8.01 1.46 -16.90
N GLN A 118 8.80 1.39 -15.84
CA GLN A 118 9.89 2.35 -15.61
C GLN A 118 10.92 2.35 -16.73
N ILE A 119 11.33 1.15 -17.19
CA ILE A 119 12.29 1.01 -18.31
C ILE A 119 11.70 1.59 -19.59
N VAL A 120 10.47 1.24 -19.93
CA VAL A 120 9.78 1.76 -21.13
C VAL A 120 9.69 3.29 -21.09
N CYS A 121 9.30 3.88 -19.96
CA CYS A 121 9.25 5.33 -19.82
C CYS A 121 10.62 5.99 -20.03
N ILE A 122 11.70 5.40 -19.50
CA ILE A 122 13.06 5.91 -19.69
C ILE A 122 13.45 5.86 -21.18
N LEU A 123 13.19 4.73 -21.85
CA LEU A 123 13.49 4.58 -23.27
C LEU A 123 12.72 5.60 -24.12
N LEU A 124 11.44 5.81 -23.85
CA LEU A 124 10.61 6.81 -24.54
C LEU A 124 11.15 8.24 -24.34
N MET A 125 11.59 8.58 -23.12
CA MET A 125 12.20 9.88 -22.87
C MET A 125 13.51 10.08 -23.63
N ILE A 126 14.37 9.06 -23.70
CA ILE A 126 15.63 9.11 -24.45
C ILE A 126 15.33 9.27 -25.94
N CYS A 127 14.46 8.44 -26.54
CA CYS A 127 14.10 8.52 -27.94
C CYS A 127 13.45 9.87 -28.31
N GLY A 128 12.55 10.37 -27.46
CA GLY A 128 11.91 11.67 -27.63
C GLY A 128 12.92 12.84 -27.58
N GLY A 129 13.87 12.75 -26.63
CA GLY A 129 14.97 13.72 -26.54
C GLY A 129 15.86 13.75 -27.80
N PHE A 130 16.24 12.58 -28.31
CA PHE A 130 16.99 12.48 -29.58
C PHE A 130 16.21 13.04 -30.78
N TYR A 131 14.90 12.75 -30.86
CA TYR A 131 14.06 13.29 -31.94
C TYR A 131 13.98 14.82 -31.91
N LEU A 132 13.78 15.41 -30.73
CA LEU A 132 13.76 16.87 -30.58
C LEU A 132 15.10 17.51 -30.90
N ALA A 133 16.20 16.96 -30.43
CA ALA A 133 17.54 17.45 -30.73
C ALA A 133 17.83 17.43 -32.24
N LYS A 134 17.49 16.34 -32.95
CA LYS A 134 17.61 16.23 -34.40
C LYS A 134 16.77 17.28 -35.12
N LYS A 135 15.53 17.53 -34.66
CA LYS A 135 14.65 18.53 -35.26
C LYS A 135 15.22 19.96 -35.12
N ILE A 136 15.78 20.28 -33.95
CA ILE A 136 16.41 21.58 -33.70
C ILE A 136 17.65 21.78 -34.64
N MET A 137 18.50 20.76 -34.77
CA MET A 137 19.66 20.82 -35.67
C MET A 137 19.32 20.98 -37.16
N LEU A 138 18.11 20.58 -37.58
CA LEU A 138 17.66 20.77 -38.98
C LEU A 138 17.05 22.16 -39.25
N PHE A 139 16.77 22.94 -38.18
CA PHE A 139 16.23 24.30 -38.28
C PHE A 139 17.25 25.40 -38.03
N VAL A 140 18.50 25.02 -37.64
CA VAL A 140 19.66 25.92 -37.53
C VAL A 140 20.58 25.72 -38.73
#